data_006a4fe4306503e840f0da51f5dfca34
#
_entry.id   006a4fe4306503e840f0da51f5dfca34
#
_cell.length_a   1.000
_cell.length_b   1.000
_cell.length_c   1.000
_cell.angle_alpha   90.00
_cell.angle_beta   90.00
_cell.angle_gamma   90.00
#
_symmetry.space_group_name_H-M   'P 1'
#
loop_
_entity.id
_entity.type
_entity.pdbx_description
1 polymer ?
#
loop_
_entity_poly.entity_id
_entity_poly.type
_entity_poly.pdbx_seq_one_letter_code
_entity_poly.pdbx_strand_id
1 'polypeptide(L)'
;MQQRILIVEDEARLAALLADYLQASGFATDWLGEGLGVVAWVRAEQPDLIVLDLMLPGKDGMEICREIRTFSTVPIIMVTARIEEIDRLLGLELGADDYICKPFSPREVVARVKAVLRRTRGHIRPSEHLVLEEPTMRAKLDGQPLDLTAVEFNLLAFLAAHPCHIYSRDQLMERIYSDQRIVNDRTIDSHIKKLRRKMEQVRPGCDLIRSVYGVGYKYEADQD
;
A
#
# COMPACT_ATOMS: atom_id res chain seq x y z
N MET A 1 11.54 -18.56 10.36
CA MET A 1 12.33 -17.42 10.88
C MET A 1 11.37 -16.34 11.37
N GLN A 2 11.69 -15.66 12.47
CA GLN A 2 10.89 -14.55 13.00
C GLN A 2 11.03 -13.34 12.06
N GLN A 3 9.93 -12.67 11.73
CA GLN A 3 9.97 -11.49 10.86
C GLN A 3 10.56 -10.30 11.60
N ARG A 4 11.40 -9.54 10.90
CA ARG A 4 12.19 -8.45 11.45
C ARG A 4 11.65 -7.10 10.98
N ILE A 5 11.27 -6.24 11.91
CA ILE A 5 10.69 -4.93 11.66
C ILE A 5 11.71 -3.86 12.07
N LEU A 6 12.08 -3.00 11.13
CA LEU A 6 12.85 -1.79 11.45
C LEU A 6 11.89 -0.67 11.85
N ILE A 7 12.12 -0.08 13.02
CA ILE A 7 11.44 1.13 13.50
C ILE A 7 12.42 2.29 13.31
N VAL A 8 12.01 3.32 12.56
CA VAL A 8 12.78 4.56 12.39
C VAL A 8 11.95 5.69 12.96
N GLU A 9 12.31 6.14 14.16
CA GLU A 9 11.56 7.09 14.97
C GLU A 9 12.51 7.80 15.92
N ASP A 10 12.52 9.13 15.96
CA ASP A 10 13.45 9.91 16.79
C ASP A 10 13.03 9.98 18.26
N GLU A 11 11.74 9.80 18.55
CA GLU A 11 11.24 9.74 19.92
C GLU A 11 11.47 8.34 20.52
N ALA A 12 12.55 8.18 21.30
CA ALA A 12 12.94 6.89 21.89
C ALA A 12 11.83 6.21 22.72
N ARG A 13 10.96 6.99 23.38
CA ARG A 13 9.82 6.45 24.15
C ARG A 13 8.77 5.83 23.25
N LEU A 14 8.45 6.47 22.13
CA LEU A 14 7.51 5.97 21.16
C LEU A 14 8.08 4.73 20.45
N ALA A 15 9.35 4.76 20.06
CA ALA A 15 10.04 3.63 19.47
C ALA A 15 10.05 2.40 20.39
N ALA A 16 10.37 2.58 21.68
CA ALA A 16 10.32 1.52 22.68
C ALA A 16 8.91 0.93 22.84
N LEU A 17 7.89 1.78 22.92
CA LEU A 17 6.50 1.36 23.02
C LEU A 17 6.07 0.54 21.79
N LEU A 18 6.44 0.96 20.58
CA LEU A 18 6.16 0.23 19.35
C LEU A 18 6.89 -1.12 19.33
N ALA A 19 8.17 -1.13 19.74
CA ALA A 19 8.95 -2.36 19.83
C ALA A 19 8.29 -3.38 20.77
N ASP A 20 7.85 -2.97 21.97
CA ASP A 20 7.19 -3.85 22.93
C ASP A 20 5.92 -4.50 22.33
N TYR A 21 5.06 -3.71 21.66
CA TYR A 21 3.84 -4.22 21.05
C TYR A 21 4.10 -5.16 19.86
N LEU A 22 5.12 -4.84 19.04
CA LEU A 22 5.51 -5.68 17.91
C LEU A 22 6.15 -6.99 18.39
N GLN A 23 7.03 -6.94 19.40
CA GLN A 23 7.65 -8.13 20.01
C GLN A 23 6.60 -9.02 20.68
N ALA A 24 5.66 -8.45 21.43
CA ALA A 24 4.53 -9.18 22.00
C ALA A 24 3.64 -9.84 20.91
N SER A 25 3.71 -9.35 19.68
CA SER A 25 3.01 -9.90 18.53
C SER A 25 3.84 -10.89 17.71
N GLY A 26 5.05 -11.24 18.18
CA GLY A 26 5.91 -12.27 17.59
C GLY A 26 6.91 -11.77 16.54
N PHE A 27 7.14 -10.45 16.43
CA PHE A 27 8.13 -9.86 15.54
C PHE A 27 9.46 -9.64 16.24
N ALA A 28 10.57 -9.68 15.50
CA ALA A 28 11.83 -9.10 15.92
C ALA A 28 11.85 -7.63 15.54
N THR A 29 12.48 -6.77 16.36
CA THR A 29 12.51 -5.32 16.10
C THR A 29 13.91 -4.77 16.21
N ASP A 30 14.27 -3.87 15.32
CA ASP A 30 15.43 -2.98 15.40
C ASP A 30 14.95 -1.55 15.40
N TRP A 31 15.76 -0.64 15.95
CA TRP A 31 15.43 0.76 16.05
C TRP A 31 16.60 1.64 15.62
N LEU A 32 16.26 2.67 14.83
CA LEU A 32 17.14 3.79 14.49
C LEU A 32 16.44 5.11 14.84
N GLY A 33 17.13 5.98 15.58
CA GLY A 33 16.59 7.26 16.06
C GLY A 33 16.85 8.45 15.13
N GLU A 34 17.48 8.25 13.97
CA GLU A 34 17.81 9.30 13.02
C GLU A 34 17.76 8.79 11.58
N GLY A 35 17.56 9.70 10.64
CA GLY A 35 17.47 9.33 9.22
C GLY A 35 18.82 8.97 8.57
N LEU A 36 19.93 9.46 9.15
CA LEU A 36 21.27 9.14 8.65
C LEU A 36 21.58 7.67 8.92
N GLY A 37 22.09 6.97 7.90
CA GLY A 37 22.46 5.55 8.02
C GLY A 37 21.31 4.56 7.76
N VAL A 38 20.04 4.97 7.75
CA VAL A 38 18.89 4.06 7.53
C VAL A 38 19.02 3.30 6.21
N VAL A 39 19.36 3.97 5.13
CA VAL A 39 19.49 3.34 3.80
C VAL A 39 20.61 2.30 3.78
N ALA A 40 21.75 2.61 4.40
CA ALA A 40 22.89 1.69 4.51
C ALA A 40 22.51 0.46 5.37
N TRP A 41 21.82 0.70 6.48
CA TRP A 41 21.34 -0.35 7.37
C TRP A 41 20.35 -1.28 6.66
N VAL A 42 19.37 -0.74 5.93
CA VAL A 42 18.39 -1.53 5.17
C VAL A 42 19.05 -2.40 4.11
N ARG A 43 20.11 -1.90 3.45
CA ARG A 43 20.90 -2.70 2.49
C ARG A 43 21.61 -3.89 3.15
N ALA A 44 22.19 -3.68 4.33
CA ALA A 44 22.96 -4.70 5.04
C ALA A 44 22.04 -5.74 5.70
N GLU A 45 21.02 -5.30 6.37
CA GLU A 45 20.22 -6.10 7.29
C GLU A 45 18.92 -6.65 6.70
N GLN A 46 18.43 -6.08 5.59
CA GLN A 46 17.27 -6.53 4.82
C GLN A 46 16.04 -6.85 5.69
N PRO A 47 15.45 -5.86 6.39
CA PRO A 47 14.27 -6.11 7.22
C PRO A 47 13.07 -6.56 6.37
N ASP A 48 12.12 -7.25 6.99
CA ASP A 48 10.88 -7.67 6.34
C ASP A 48 9.87 -6.51 6.16
N LEU A 49 9.97 -5.46 6.99
CA LEU A 49 9.14 -4.25 6.91
C LEU A 49 9.82 -3.10 7.66
N ILE A 50 9.54 -1.87 7.22
CA ILE A 50 10.02 -0.63 7.85
C ILE A 50 8.80 0.18 8.31
N VAL A 51 8.79 0.59 9.58
CA VAL A 51 7.93 1.66 10.11
C VAL A 51 8.78 2.92 10.16
N LEU A 52 8.45 3.94 9.34
CA LEU A 52 9.31 5.08 9.05
C LEU A 52 8.60 6.39 9.41
N ASP A 53 9.10 7.10 10.40
CA ASP A 53 8.69 8.49 10.62
C ASP A 53 9.20 9.38 9.49
N LEU A 54 8.39 10.35 9.10
CA LEU A 54 8.76 11.35 8.11
C LEU A 54 9.64 12.46 8.70
N MET A 55 9.36 12.85 9.94
CA MET A 55 10.00 13.97 10.62
C MET A 55 11.25 13.52 11.38
N LEU A 56 12.27 13.04 10.70
CA LEU A 56 13.49 12.54 11.30
C LEU A 56 14.60 13.59 11.28
N PRO A 57 15.46 13.63 12.31
CA PRO A 57 16.68 14.42 12.25
C PRO A 57 17.67 13.84 11.22
N GLY A 58 18.39 14.74 10.57
CA GLY A 58 19.47 14.42 9.63
C GLY A 58 19.02 14.12 8.22
N LYS A 59 18.04 13.24 8.00
CA LYS A 59 17.49 12.91 6.69
C LYS A 59 16.00 12.65 6.75
N ASP A 60 15.26 13.33 5.88
CA ASP A 60 13.80 13.22 5.78
C ASP A 60 13.35 11.81 5.39
N GLY A 61 12.26 11.32 6.02
CA GLY A 61 11.73 9.99 5.77
C GLY A 61 11.24 9.77 4.33
N MET A 62 10.80 10.84 3.65
CA MET A 62 10.42 10.77 2.23
C MET A 62 11.63 10.50 1.34
N GLU A 63 12.74 11.17 1.62
CA GLU A 63 13.99 10.98 0.88
C GLU A 63 14.55 9.57 1.12
N ILE A 64 14.48 9.09 2.37
CA ILE A 64 14.85 7.72 2.73
C ILE A 64 14.02 6.72 1.93
N CYS A 65 12.71 6.89 1.87
CA CYS A 65 11.81 6.00 1.12
C CYS A 65 12.19 5.97 -0.36
N ARG A 66 12.38 7.13 -1.02
CA ARG A 66 12.79 7.20 -2.43
C ARG A 66 14.08 6.43 -2.68
N GLU A 67 15.10 6.63 -1.84
CA GLU A 67 16.35 5.92 -2.00
C GLU A 67 16.23 4.41 -1.80
N ILE A 68 15.46 3.96 -0.81
CA ILE A 68 15.19 2.53 -0.60
C ILE A 68 14.52 1.94 -1.83
N ARG A 69 13.57 2.63 -2.44
CA ARG A 69 12.85 2.18 -3.65
C ARG A 69 13.73 2.03 -4.88
N THR A 70 14.91 2.64 -4.91
CA THR A 70 15.86 2.43 -6.02
C THR A 70 16.48 1.03 -6.03
N PHE A 71 16.45 0.30 -4.90
CA PHE A 71 17.11 -1.01 -4.78
C PHE A 71 16.28 -2.06 -4.03
N SER A 72 15.18 -1.71 -3.39
CA SER A 72 14.39 -2.64 -2.56
C SER A 72 12.89 -2.39 -2.68
N THR A 73 12.14 -3.48 -2.67
CA THR A 73 10.67 -3.49 -2.57
C THR A 73 10.20 -3.79 -1.14
N VAL A 74 11.08 -3.67 -0.14
CA VAL A 74 10.73 -3.88 1.26
C VAL A 74 9.52 -3.01 1.64
N PRO A 75 8.50 -3.58 2.29
CA PRO A 75 7.33 -2.81 2.68
C PRO A 75 7.69 -1.67 3.62
N ILE A 76 7.10 -0.49 3.38
CA ILE A 76 7.30 0.71 4.21
C ILE A 76 5.94 1.23 4.65
N ILE A 77 5.73 1.32 5.96
CA ILE A 77 4.62 2.03 6.58
C ILE A 77 5.13 3.38 7.04
N MET A 78 4.64 4.45 6.43
CA MET A 78 5.00 5.81 6.83
C MET A 78 4.21 6.27 8.06
N VAL A 79 4.86 6.98 8.95
CA VAL A 79 4.24 7.60 10.13
C VAL A 79 4.39 9.12 10.01
N THR A 80 3.34 9.90 10.25
CA THR A 80 3.40 11.37 10.13
C THR A 80 2.40 12.06 11.06
N ALA A 81 2.77 13.25 11.53
CA ALA A 81 1.89 14.14 12.28
C ALA A 81 1.03 15.04 11.37
N ARG A 82 1.34 15.16 10.08
CA ARG A 82 0.72 16.12 9.16
C ARG A 82 -0.16 15.43 8.13
N ILE A 83 -1.45 15.67 8.20
CA ILE A 83 -2.45 15.17 7.23
C ILE A 83 -2.17 15.76 5.83
N GLU A 84 -1.80 17.04 5.75
CA GLU A 84 -1.49 17.73 4.48
C GLU A 84 -0.24 17.17 3.79
N GLU A 85 0.72 16.61 4.55
CA GLU A 85 1.88 15.92 3.98
C GLU A 85 1.49 14.57 3.36
N ILE A 86 0.46 13.90 3.89
CA ILE A 86 -0.06 12.66 3.32
C ILE A 86 -0.62 12.91 1.91
N ASP A 87 -1.36 13.99 1.71
CA ASP A 87 -1.91 14.34 0.40
C ASP A 87 -0.79 14.63 -0.61
N ARG A 88 0.33 15.25 -0.16
CA ARG A 88 1.53 15.45 -0.98
C ARG A 88 2.34 14.17 -1.20
N LEU A 89 2.38 13.27 -0.19
CA LEU A 89 3.08 11.98 -0.26
C LEU A 89 2.41 11.01 -1.21
N LEU A 90 1.09 10.97 -1.20
CA LEU A 90 0.30 10.12 -2.08
C LEU A 90 0.24 10.67 -3.51
N GLY A 91 0.39 11.99 -3.67
CA GLY A 91 0.56 12.65 -4.97
C GLY A 91 1.96 12.54 -5.57
N LEU A 92 2.97 12.14 -4.79
CA LEU A 92 4.38 12.17 -5.19
C LEU A 92 5.01 10.79 -5.45
N GLU A 93 4.28 9.77 -5.84
CA GLU A 93 4.85 8.48 -6.31
C GLU A 93 5.89 7.82 -5.37
N LEU A 94 5.79 8.03 -4.05
CA LEU A 94 6.85 7.60 -3.13
C LEU A 94 6.91 6.10 -2.86
N GLY A 95 5.92 5.34 -3.32
CA GLY A 95 5.94 3.88 -3.20
C GLY A 95 5.83 3.35 -1.76
N ALA A 96 5.24 4.10 -0.82
CA ALA A 96 4.90 3.57 0.50
C ALA A 96 3.73 2.58 0.40
N ASP A 97 3.74 1.55 1.26
CA ASP A 97 2.72 0.49 1.26
C ASP A 97 1.53 0.81 2.15
N ASP A 98 1.72 1.65 3.16
CA ASP A 98 0.67 2.17 4.05
C ASP A 98 1.17 3.42 4.77
N TYR A 99 0.26 4.14 5.44
CA TYR A 99 0.60 5.30 6.28
C TYR A 99 -0.26 5.36 7.54
N ILE A 100 0.27 6.01 8.56
CA ILE A 100 -0.37 6.17 9.87
C ILE A 100 -0.22 7.61 10.31
N CYS A 101 -1.33 8.25 10.67
CA CYS A 101 -1.31 9.61 11.22
C CYS A 101 -1.08 9.57 12.73
N LYS A 102 -0.17 10.41 13.23
CA LYS A 102 -0.06 10.71 14.67
C LYS A 102 -1.23 11.65 15.07
N PRO A 103 -1.90 11.44 16.22
CA PRO A 103 -1.67 10.37 17.19
C PRO A 103 -2.33 9.04 16.77
N PHE A 104 -1.65 7.94 17.03
CA PHE A 104 -2.12 6.58 16.72
C PHE A 104 -2.06 5.66 17.94
N SER A 105 -2.76 4.55 17.87
CA SER A 105 -2.63 3.46 18.85
C SER A 105 -1.52 2.50 18.43
N PRO A 106 -0.62 2.04 19.34
CA PRO A 106 0.35 1.00 19.01
C PRO A 106 -0.30 -0.29 18.45
N ARG A 107 -1.51 -0.60 18.89
CA ARG A 107 -2.30 -1.73 18.33
C ARG A 107 -2.66 -1.53 16.87
N GLU A 108 -2.91 -0.29 16.45
CA GLU A 108 -3.14 0.03 15.03
C GLU A 108 -1.90 -0.24 14.20
N VAL A 109 -0.71 0.19 14.67
CA VAL A 109 0.56 -0.09 13.99
C VAL A 109 0.76 -1.59 13.81
N VAL A 110 0.56 -2.38 14.87
CA VAL A 110 0.67 -3.85 14.81
C VAL A 110 -0.32 -4.44 13.80
N ALA A 111 -1.56 -3.99 13.80
CA ALA A 111 -2.57 -4.48 12.84
C ALA A 111 -2.17 -4.19 11.39
N ARG A 112 -1.65 -2.99 11.12
CA ARG A 112 -1.16 -2.58 9.80
C ARG A 112 0.09 -3.35 9.37
N VAL A 113 1.07 -3.52 10.28
CA VAL A 113 2.26 -4.34 10.04
C VAL A 113 1.87 -5.77 9.65
N LYS A 114 0.96 -6.41 10.41
CA LYS A 114 0.44 -7.75 10.09
C LYS A 114 -0.24 -7.78 8.73
N ALA A 115 -1.04 -6.77 8.42
CA ALA A 115 -1.74 -6.66 7.15
C ALA A 115 -0.77 -6.52 5.98
N VAL A 116 0.22 -5.63 6.07
CA VAL A 116 1.23 -5.42 5.03
C VAL A 116 2.09 -6.66 4.83
N LEU A 117 2.61 -7.27 5.89
CA LEU A 117 3.44 -8.47 5.81
C LEU A 117 2.71 -9.71 5.27
N ARG A 118 1.42 -9.85 5.54
CA ARG A 118 0.60 -10.91 4.94
C ARG A 118 0.56 -10.80 3.42
N ARG A 119 0.58 -9.58 2.89
CA ARG A 119 0.56 -9.27 1.45
C ARG A 119 1.88 -9.63 0.77
N THR A 120 3.02 -9.30 1.37
CA THR A 120 4.35 -9.50 0.76
C THR A 120 4.79 -10.97 0.71
N ARG A 121 4.25 -11.84 1.56
CA ARG A 121 4.58 -13.28 1.56
C ARG A 121 3.94 -14.08 0.43
N GLY A 122 3.33 -13.45 -0.56
CA GLY A 122 2.70 -14.18 -1.66
C GLY A 122 1.50 -15.04 -1.21
N HIS A 123 1.02 -14.88 0.04
CA HIS A 123 -0.24 -15.41 0.50
C HIS A 123 -1.41 -14.44 0.20
N ILE A 124 -1.23 -13.64 -0.85
CA ILE A 124 -2.38 -13.25 -1.63
C ILE A 124 -2.66 -14.49 -2.46
N ARG A 125 -3.47 -15.39 -1.93
CA ARG A 125 -4.37 -16.06 -2.84
C ARG A 125 -5.05 -14.90 -3.58
N PRO A 126 -4.95 -14.78 -4.92
CA PRO A 126 -5.94 -14.02 -5.65
C PRO A 126 -7.24 -14.48 -4.99
N SER A 127 -8.03 -13.56 -4.43
CA SER A 127 -9.19 -13.95 -3.62
C SER A 127 -9.79 -15.15 -4.30
N GLU A 128 -10.05 -16.27 -3.60
CA GLU A 128 -10.58 -17.48 -4.25
C GLU A 128 -11.74 -17.11 -5.17
N HIS A 129 -12.19 -15.91 -5.03
CA HIS A 129 -13.26 -15.22 -5.69
C HIS A 129 -12.89 -14.44 -6.97
N LEU A 130 -11.67 -13.88 -7.11
CA LEU A 130 -11.29 -13.10 -8.30
C LEU A 130 -10.18 -13.80 -9.09
N VAL A 131 -10.50 -14.23 -10.30
CA VAL A 131 -9.55 -14.81 -11.25
C VAL A 131 -9.38 -13.86 -12.43
N LEU A 132 -8.13 -13.52 -12.75
CA LEU A 132 -7.75 -12.63 -13.85
C LEU A 132 -6.90 -13.41 -14.85
N GLU A 133 -7.35 -13.46 -16.10
CA GLU A 133 -6.67 -14.11 -17.23
C GLU A 133 -6.12 -13.02 -18.17
N GLU A 134 -4.91 -12.53 -17.88
CA GLU A 134 -4.30 -11.42 -18.65
C GLU A 134 -4.22 -11.67 -20.17
N PRO A 135 -3.82 -12.87 -20.66
CA PRO A 135 -3.71 -13.08 -22.10
C PRO A 135 -5.03 -12.96 -22.86
N THR A 136 -6.14 -13.23 -22.18
CA THR A 136 -7.50 -13.18 -22.78
C THR A 136 -8.28 -11.94 -22.34
N MET A 137 -7.72 -11.12 -21.44
CA MET A 137 -8.39 -9.99 -20.78
C MET A 137 -9.74 -10.38 -20.14
N ARG A 138 -9.81 -11.59 -19.59
CA ARG A 138 -11.01 -12.12 -18.94
C ARG A 138 -10.87 -12.07 -17.43
N ALA A 139 -11.96 -11.68 -16.76
CA ALA A 139 -12.05 -11.70 -15.32
C ALA A 139 -13.25 -12.53 -14.87
N LYS A 140 -13.10 -13.26 -13.77
CA LYS A 140 -14.18 -13.99 -13.10
C LYS A 140 -14.21 -13.60 -11.64
N LEU A 141 -15.38 -13.37 -11.09
CA LEU A 141 -15.62 -13.14 -9.67
C LEU A 141 -16.58 -14.25 -9.17
N ASP A 142 -16.20 -15.00 -8.15
CA ASP A 142 -16.93 -16.19 -7.66
C ASP A 142 -17.27 -17.19 -8.78
N GLY A 143 -16.34 -17.39 -9.72
CA GLY A 143 -16.51 -18.24 -10.88
C GLY A 143 -17.40 -17.67 -11.98
N GLN A 144 -18.09 -16.54 -11.78
CA GLN A 144 -18.93 -15.88 -12.75
C GLN A 144 -18.12 -14.87 -13.58
N PRO A 145 -18.30 -14.82 -14.91
CA PRO A 145 -17.58 -13.90 -15.76
C PRO A 145 -17.98 -12.44 -15.47
N LEU A 146 -16.97 -11.56 -15.39
CA LEU A 146 -17.16 -10.11 -15.39
C LEU A 146 -17.01 -9.59 -16.82
N ASP A 147 -18.06 -8.95 -17.32
CA ASP A 147 -18.03 -8.32 -18.65
C ASP A 147 -17.32 -6.95 -18.56
N LEU A 148 -15.99 -6.98 -18.63
CA LEU A 148 -15.12 -5.81 -18.50
C LEU A 148 -14.68 -5.31 -19.88
N THR A 149 -14.63 -3.97 -20.03
CA THR A 149 -13.87 -3.37 -21.13
C THR A 149 -12.37 -3.55 -20.87
N ALA A 150 -11.53 -3.42 -21.91
CA ALA A 150 -10.07 -3.51 -21.76
C ALA A 150 -9.51 -2.54 -20.70
N VAL A 151 -10.05 -1.31 -20.63
CA VAL A 151 -9.67 -0.31 -19.62
C VAL A 151 -10.05 -0.75 -18.20
N GLU A 152 -11.25 -1.27 -18.02
CA GLU A 152 -11.73 -1.76 -16.72
C GLU A 152 -10.95 -3.00 -16.27
N PHE A 153 -10.61 -3.89 -17.23
CA PHE A 153 -9.77 -5.06 -16.95
C PHE A 153 -8.37 -4.65 -16.49
N ASN A 154 -7.70 -3.76 -17.25
CA ASN A 154 -6.36 -3.28 -16.93
C ASN A 154 -6.33 -2.56 -15.57
N LEU A 155 -7.36 -1.77 -15.28
CA LEU A 155 -7.51 -1.08 -13.99
C LEU A 155 -7.65 -2.09 -12.83
N LEU A 156 -8.51 -3.10 -12.99
CA LEU A 156 -8.70 -4.14 -11.99
C LEU A 156 -7.45 -4.98 -11.82
N ALA A 157 -6.82 -5.42 -12.91
CA ALA A 157 -5.61 -6.22 -12.89
C ALA A 157 -4.45 -5.47 -12.21
N PHE A 158 -4.27 -4.20 -12.54
CA PHE A 158 -3.23 -3.38 -11.92
C PHE A 158 -3.47 -3.19 -10.42
N LEU A 159 -4.68 -2.86 -10.00
CA LEU A 159 -5.02 -2.70 -8.59
C LEU A 159 -4.91 -4.03 -7.83
N ALA A 160 -5.36 -5.13 -8.41
CA ALA A 160 -5.32 -6.46 -7.79
C ALA A 160 -3.90 -7.05 -7.71
N ALA A 161 -3.00 -6.69 -8.62
CA ALA A 161 -1.59 -7.05 -8.55
C ALA A 161 -0.86 -6.39 -7.38
N HIS A 162 -1.39 -5.26 -6.88
CA HIS A 162 -0.81 -4.50 -5.77
C HIS A 162 -1.86 -4.26 -4.68
N PRO A 163 -2.38 -5.30 -4.01
CA PRO A 163 -3.46 -5.17 -3.05
C PRO A 163 -3.08 -4.22 -1.93
N CYS A 164 -4.07 -3.40 -1.55
CA CYS A 164 -4.00 -2.39 -0.49
C CYS A 164 -2.99 -1.26 -0.73
N HIS A 165 -2.28 -1.27 -1.86
CA HIS A 165 -1.52 -0.10 -2.30
C HIS A 165 -2.50 0.97 -2.79
N ILE A 166 -2.30 2.20 -2.33
CA ILE A 166 -3.16 3.33 -2.71
C ILE A 166 -2.53 4.00 -3.93
N TYR A 167 -3.30 4.10 -5.00
CA TYR A 167 -2.90 4.80 -6.21
C TYR A 167 -3.70 6.07 -6.39
N SER A 168 -3.02 7.17 -6.71
CA SER A 168 -3.69 8.43 -7.08
C SER A 168 -4.41 8.27 -8.43
N ARG A 169 -5.31 9.20 -8.71
CA ARG A 169 -6.00 9.24 -10.02
C ARG A 169 -5.04 9.39 -11.17
N ASP A 170 -4.01 10.22 -10.99
CA ASP A 170 -2.99 10.48 -12.00
C ASP A 170 -2.15 9.25 -12.29
N GLN A 171 -1.68 8.55 -11.25
CA GLN A 171 -0.96 7.28 -11.40
C GLN A 171 -1.77 6.21 -12.13
N LEU A 172 -3.07 6.10 -11.82
CA LEU A 172 -3.96 5.18 -12.51
C LEU A 172 -4.19 5.61 -13.96
N MET A 173 -4.25 6.91 -14.24
CA MET A 173 -4.37 7.45 -15.61
C MET A 173 -3.14 7.13 -16.44
N GLU A 174 -1.95 7.43 -15.96
CA GLU A 174 -0.68 7.16 -16.65
C GLU A 174 -0.49 5.68 -16.95
N ARG A 175 -0.89 4.81 -15.99
CA ARG A 175 -0.74 3.37 -16.16
C ARG A 175 -1.71 2.76 -17.15
N ILE A 176 -2.93 3.28 -17.25
CA ILE A 176 -3.99 2.72 -18.09
C ILE A 176 -3.95 3.31 -19.50
N TYR A 177 -3.57 4.57 -19.64
CA TYR A 177 -3.49 5.29 -20.90
C TYR A 177 -2.03 5.59 -21.24
N SER A 178 -1.32 4.62 -21.81
CA SER A 178 0.08 4.77 -22.28
C SER A 178 0.25 5.77 -23.44
N ASP A 179 -0.85 6.21 -24.08
CA ASP A 179 -0.87 7.25 -25.10
C ASP A 179 -1.24 8.59 -24.43
N GLN A 180 -0.42 9.64 -24.64
CA GLN A 180 -0.54 11.00 -24.12
C GLN A 180 -1.85 11.74 -24.53
N ARG A 181 -2.97 11.08 -24.50
CA ARG A 181 -4.27 11.74 -24.67
C ARG A 181 -4.62 12.44 -23.37
N ILE A 182 -4.87 13.74 -23.45
CA ILE A 182 -5.40 14.56 -22.37
C ILE A 182 -6.78 14.00 -22.00
N VAL A 183 -6.80 13.06 -21.06
CA VAL A 183 -8.04 12.47 -20.52
C VAL A 183 -8.22 13.05 -19.12
N ASN A 184 -9.40 13.59 -18.84
CA ASN A 184 -9.71 14.34 -17.61
C ASN A 184 -9.79 13.37 -16.39
N ASP A 185 -9.35 13.77 -15.18
CA ASP A 185 -9.35 13.00 -13.90
C ASP A 185 -10.68 12.30 -13.59
N ARG A 186 -11.79 12.89 -14.03
CA ARG A 186 -13.14 12.30 -13.93
C ARG A 186 -13.28 10.95 -14.64
N THR A 187 -12.35 10.61 -15.52
CA THR A 187 -12.42 9.36 -16.29
C THR A 187 -12.11 8.15 -15.41
N ILE A 188 -11.15 8.23 -14.49
CA ILE A 188 -10.83 7.13 -13.54
C ILE A 188 -12.02 6.87 -12.62
N ASP A 189 -12.60 7.90 -12.01
CA ASP A 189 -13.77 7.77 -11.13
C ASP A 189 -14.95 7.10 -11.87
N SER A 190 -15.12 7.41 -13.15
CA SER A 190 -16.15 6.80 -13.98
C SER A 190 -15.88 5.32 -14.25
N HIS A 191 -14.62 4.93 -14.50
CA HIS A 191 -14.23 3.53 -14.69
C HIS A 191 -14.38 2.74 -13.39
N ILE A 192 -13.92 3.28 -12.26
CA ILE A 192 -14.09 2.67 -10.93
C ILE A 192 -15.58 2.45 -10.62
N LYS A 193 -16.43 3.46 -10.86
CA LYS A 193 -17.87 3.35 -10.65
C LYS A 193 -18.50 2.24 -11.49
N LYS A 194 -18.14 2.14 -12.78
CA LYS A 194 -18.63 1.08 -13.68
C LYS A 194 -18.13 -0.30 -13.23
N LEU A 195 -16.85 -0.40 -12.88
CA LEU A 195 -16.23 -1.61 -12.42
C LEU A 195 -16.91 -2.14 -11.14
N ARG A 196 -17.04 -1.29 -10.12
CA ARG A 196 -17.78 -1.64 -8.89
C ARG A 196 -19.20 -2.12 -9.16
N ARG A 197 -19.93 -1.42 -10.04
CA ARG A 197 -21.28 -1.83 -10.41
C ARG A 197 -21.33 -3.23 -11.03
N LYS A 198 -20.37 -3.57 -11.90
CA LYS A 198 -20.29 -4.90 -12.52
C LYS A 198 -19.93 -5.99 -11.50
N MET A 199 -19.05 -5.68 -10.55
CA MET A 199 -18.70 -6.59 -9.46
C MET A 199 -19.88 -6.80 -8.51
N GLU A 200 -20.59 -5.73 -8.15
CA GLU A 200 -21.80 -5.76 -7.31
C GLU A 200 -22.93 -6.60 -7.93
N GLN A 201 -23.07 -6.61 -9.28
CA GLN A 201 -24.05 -7.44 -9.97
C GLN A 201 -23.76 -8.93 -9.84
N VAL A 202 -22.50 -9.32 -9.75
CA VAL A 202 -22.07 -10.71 -9.56
C VAL A 202 -22.09 -11.08 -8.09
N ARG A 203 -21.59 -10.21 -7.23
CA ARG A 203 -21.48 -10.43 -5.78
C ARG A 203 -22.03 -9.22 -5.03
N PRO A 204 -23.29 -9.26 -4.56
CA PRO A 204 -23.85 -8.19 -3.73
C PRO A 204 -23.02 -7.92 -2.48
N GLY A 205 -22.74 -6.66 -2.18
CA GLY A 205 -21.87 -6.23 -1.08
C GLY A 205 -20.36 -6.31 -1.39
N CYS A 206 -19.96 -6.56 -2.64
CA CYS A 206 -18.56 -6.61 -3.06
C CYS A 206 -17.91 -5.22 -2.98
N ASP A 207 -16.93 -5.05 -2.07
CA ASP A 207 -16.17 -3.79 -1.87
C ASP A 207 -14.66 -4.02 -2.02
N LEU A 208 -14.25 -4.74 -3.08
CA LEU A 208 -12.83 -5.03 -3.37
C LEU A 208 -12.02 -3.81 -3.78
N ILE A 209 -12.67 -2.76 -4.29
CA ILE A 209 -11.99 -1.51 -4.69
C ILE A 209 -12.45 -0.40 -3.77
N ARG A 210 -11.61 0.04 -2.84
CA ARG A 210 -11.94 1.07 -1.87
C ARG A 210 -11.44 2.44 -2.29
N SER A 211 -12.26 3.46 -2.02
CA SER A 211 -11.85 4.86 -2.14
C SER A 211 -11.10 5.28 -0.90
N VAL A 212 -9.98 5.98 -1.10
CA VAL A 212 -9.29 6.73 -0.05
C VAL A 212 -9.58 8.20 -0.29
N TYR A 213 -10.32 8.81 0.65
CA TYR A 213 -10.81 10.18 0.50
C TYR A 213 -9.65 11.15 0.25
N GLY A 214 -9.81 12.04 -0.74
CA GLY A 214 -8.80 13.02 -1.13
C GLY A 214 -7.61 12.45 -1.91
N VAL A 215 -7.43 11.12 -1.97
CA VAL A 215 -6.21 10.47 -2.47
C VAL A 215 -6.46 9.71 -3.77
N GLY A 216 -7.23 8.62 -3.71
CA GLY A 216 -7.40 7.74 -4.86
C GLY A 216 -8.09 6.43 -4.51
N TYR A 217 -7.55 5.33 -5.02
CA TYR A 217 -8.16 4.01 -4.93
C TYR A 217 -7.17 2.94 -4.55
N LYS A 218 -7.64 1.90 -3.85
CA LYS A 218 -6.90 0.67 -3.55
C LYS A 218 -7.76 -0.57 -3.79
N TYR A 219 -7.12 -1.69 -4.07
CA TYR A 219 -7.75 -3.00 -4.02
C TYR A 219 -7.56 -3.59 -2.62
N GLU A 220 -8.61 -4.14 -2.05
CA GLU A 220 -8.58 -4.82 -0.75
C GLU A 220 -9.42 -6.08 -0.84
N ALA A 221 -8.77 -7.25 -0.75
CA ALA A 221 -9.50 -8.51 -0.75
C ALA A 221 -10.38 -8.61 0.50
N ASP A 222 -11.58 -9.20 0.37
CA ASP A 222 -12.44 -9.44 1.51
C ASP A 222 -11.71 -10.24 2.59
N GLN A 223 -11.87 -9.82 3.83
CA GLN A 223 -11.44 -10.58 5.00
C GLN A 223 -12.58 -11.52 5.36
N ASP A 224 -12.37 -12.83 5.15
CA ASP A 224 -13.19 -13.85 5.80
C ASP A 224 -12.95 -13.87 7.31
#